data_4cd9070bdbe770fc05fdcf18eccf6cec
#
_entry.id   4cd9070bdbe770fc05fdcf18eccf6cec
#
_cell.length_a   1.000
_cell.length_b   1.000
_cell.length_c   1.000
_cell.angle_alpha   90.00
_cell.angle_beta   90.00
_cell.angle_gamma   90.00
#
_symmetry.space_group_name_H-M   'P 1'
#
loop_
_entity.id
_entity.type
_entity.pdbx_description
1 polymer ?
#
loop_
_entity_poly.entity_id
_entity_poly.type
_entity_poly.pdbx_seq_one_letter_code
_entity_poly.pdbx_strand_id
1 'polypeptide(L)'
;LGIVLEEHFHLSFPYIFEYDNKFYMCPETAEKNDIRIYESMNFPFQWKLKNILISDISAADSVIFPFSGTWFLLTNVCSGGMSERNSELHLYHADNPILNQWKPSANNPVIFDSQKARNGGLFTYDKKLYRVNQRHHKARYGVSFEVNEILNIEKNQYNEKLVKLVEPNFFASLDGTHHYHENNNFVVFDHCRLENISK
;
A
#
# COMPACT_ATOMS: atom_id res chain seq x y z
N LEU A 1 -15.47 18.92 4.17
CA LEU A 1 -14.91 17.58 4.25
C LEU A 1 -15.91 16.67 4.95
N GLY A 2 -16.08 15.45 4.49
CA GLY A 2 -17.01 14.48 5.04
C GLY A 2 -16.53 13.05 4.81
N ILE A 3 -17.32 12.07 5.28
CA ILE A 3 -17.07 10.65 5.04
C ILE A 3 -17.37 10.38 3.56
N VAL A 4 -16.43 9.76 2.86
CA VAL A 4 -16.54 9.44 1.43
C VAL A 4 -16.85 7.96 1.18
N LEU A 5 -16.48 7.10 2.12
CA LEU A 5 -16.77 5.67 2.12
C LEU A 5 -16.90 5.18 3.57
N GLU A 6 -17.95 4.43 3.86
CA GLU A 6 -18.21 3.82 5.16
C GLU A 6 -18.65 2.37 4.97
N GLU A 7 -18.08 1.47 5.76
CA GLU A 7 -18.39 0.04 5.78
C GLU A 7 -18.58 -0.44 7.23
N HIS A 8 -19.16 -1.61 7.43
CA HIS A 8 -19.35 -2.22 8.76
C HIS A 8 -18.09 -2.91 9.30
N PHE A 9 -16.95 -2.71 8.66
CA PHE A 9 -15.66 -3.30 9.00
C PHE A 9 -14.56 -2.26 8.81
N HIS A 10 -13.38 -2.55 9.36
CA HIS A 10 -12.25 -1.65 9.31
C HIS A 10 -11.79 -1.37 7.88
N LEU A 11 -11.58 -0.08 7.57
CA LEU A 11 -10.96 0.42 6.35
C LEU A 11 -9.76 1.27 6.72
N SER A 12 -8.63 1.06 6.05
CA SER A 12 -7.43 1.90 6.14
C SER A 12 -6.69 1.94 4.81
N PHE A 13 -5.60 2.67 4.73
CA PHE A 13 -4.72 2.75 3.56
C PHE A 13 -5.48 2.91 2.23
N PRO A 14 -6.23 4.00 1.99
CA PRO A 14 -7.08 4.18 0.82
C PRO A 14 -6.24 4.51 -0.43
N TYR A 15 -5.64 3.49 -1.05
CA TYR A 15 -4.85 3.66 -2.27
C TYR A 15 -5.74 3.93 -3.47
N ILE A 16 -5.47 5.01 -4.21
CA ILE A 16 -6.24 5.42 -5.39
C ILE A 16 -5.41 5.26 -6.65
N PHE A 17 -6.01 4.67 -7.68
CA PHE A 17 -5.42 4.56 -9.01
C PHE A 17 -6.46 4.90 -10.09
N GLU A 18 -5.97 5.23 -11.27
CA GLU A 18 -6.79 5.52 -12.45
C GLU A 18 -6.70 4.37 -13.47
N TYR A 19 -7.84 3.98 -14.01
CA TYR A 19 -7.94 3.03 -15.12
C TYR A 19 -9.14 3.37 -15.99
N ASP A 20 -8.96 3.42 -17.31
CA ASP A 20 -10.01 3.72 -18.30
C ASP A 20 -10.78 5.02 -17.98
N ASN A 21 -10.04 6.11 -17.67
CA ASN A 21 -10.54 7.43 -17.28
C ASN A 21 -11.48 7.42 -16.05
N LYS A 22 -11.33 6.45 -15.18
CA LYS A 22 -12.08 6.33 -13.92
C LYS A 22 -11.13 6.15 -12.74
N PHE A 23 -11.54 6.67 -11.58
CA PHE A 23 -10.81 6.49 -10.33
C PHE A 23 -11.33 5.28 -9.57
N TYR A 24 -10.40 4.50 -9.04
CA TYR A 24 -10.64 3.34 -8.19
C TYR A 24 -9.88 3.49 -6.88
N MET A 25 -10.51 3.08 -5.80
CA MET A 25 -9.89 3.02 -4.47
C MET A 25 -9.74 1.57 -4.06
N CYS A 26 -8.54 1.19 -3.62
CA CYS A 26 -8.23 -0.10 -3.02
C CYS A 26 -7.84 0.14 -1.55
N PRO A 27 -8.79 0.18 -0.61
CA PRO A 27 -8.46 0.27 0.81
C PRO A 27 -7.99 -1.08 1.36
N GLU A 28 -7.33 -1.08 2.50
CA GLU A 28 -7.16 -2.29 3.29
C GLU A 28 -8.51 -2.80 3.77
N THR A 29 -8.79 -4.08 3.54
CA THR A 29 -10.01 -4.78 3.95
C THR A 29 -9.69 -6.12 4.62
N ALA A 30 -8.61 -6.15 5.41
CA ALA A 30 -8.09 -7.35 6.05
C ALA A 30 -9.11 -8.08 6.94
N GLU A 31 -10.03 -7.35 7.57
CA GLU A 31 -11.12 -7.94 8.38
C GLU A 31 -12.08 -8.80 7.53
N LYS A 32 -12.18 -8.52 6.23
CA LYS A 32 -12.97 -9.30 5.27
C LYS A 32 -12.22 -10.45 4.63
N ASN A 33 -10.92 -10.57 4.88
CA ASN A 33 -10.04 -11.53 4.22
C ASN A 33 -10.13 -11.45 2.69
N ASP A 34 -10.15 -10.24 2.15
CA ASP A 34 -10.15 -10.02 0.72
C ASP A 34 -9.38 -8.73 0.36
N ILE A 35 -9.13 -8.58 -0.93
CA ILE A 35 -8.69 -7.33 -1.55
C ILE A 35 -9.80 -6.89 -2.49
N ARG A 36 -10.39 -5.73 -2.25
CA ARG A 36 -11.48 -5.19 -3.03
C ARG A 36 -11.23 -3.78 -3.50
N ILE A 37 -11.96 -3.38 -4.55
CA ILE A 37 -11.90 -2.03 -5.10
C ILE A 37 -13.28 -1.40 -5.17
N TYR A 38 -13.26 -0.08 -5.01
CA TYR A 38 -14.42 0.79 -5.13
C TYR A 38 -14.23 1.72 -6.33
N GLU A 39 -15.24 1.85 -7.19
CA GLU A 39 -15.26 2.79 -8.31
C GLU A 39 -15.82 4.13 -7.84
N SER A 40 -15.18 5.23 -8.21
CA SER A 40 -15.70 6.56 -7.95
C SER A 40 -16.93 6.84 -8.83
N MET A 41 -18.02 7.19 -8.20
CA MET A 41 -19.24 7.65 -8.85
C MET A 41 -19.27 9.17 -8.99
N ASN A 42 -18.58 9.88 -8.09
CA ASN A 42 -18.38 11.32 -8.09
C ASN A 42 -17.12 11.64 -7.29
N PHE A 43 -15.97 11.70 -7.97
CA PHE A 43 -14.67 11.91 -7.32
C PHE A 43 -14.59 13.29 -6.64
N PRO A 44 -14.09 13.37 -5.41
CA PRO A 44 -13.65 12.29 -4.52
C PRO A 44 -14.73 11.81 -3.53
N PHE A 45 -15.99 12.21 -3.68
CA PHE A 45 -17.01 12.21 -2.62
C PHE A 45 -17.85 10.94 -2.53
N GLN A 46 -17.98 10.17 -3.63
CA GLN A 46 -18.86 9.00 -3.65
C GLN A 46 -18.19 7.80 -4.28
N TRP A 47 -18.18 6.70 -3.55
CA TRP A 47 -17.56 5.45 -3.96
C TRP A 47 -18.54 4.28 -3.84
N LYS A 48 -18.46 3.34 -4.76
CA LYS A 48 -19.28 2.14 -4.78
C LYS A 48 -18.40 0.91 -4.98
N LEU A 49 -18.67 -0.16 -4.24
CA LEU A 49 -17.99 -1.43 -4.43
C LEU A 49 -18.07 -1.84 -5.91
N LYS A 50 -16.91 -2.04 -6.51
CA LYS A 50 -16.76 -2.47 -7.91
C LYS A 50 -16.58 -3.97 -8.02
N ASN A 51 -15.58 -4.49 -7.29
CA ASN A 51 -15.22 -5.89 -7.37
C ASN A 51 -14.39 -6.33 -6.17
N ILE A 52 -14.41 -7.64 -5.89
CA ILE A 52 -13.43 -8.31 -5.04
C ILE A 52 -12.38 -8.88 -5.99
N LEU A 53 -11.16 -8.41 -5.87
CA LEU A 53 -10.06 -8.80 -6.75
C LEU A 53 -9.47 -10.15 -6.36
N ILE A 54 -9.27 -10.38 -5.07
CA ILE A 54 -8.72 -11.60 -4.48
C ILE A 54 -9.50 -11.91 -3.21
N SER A 55 -9.99 -13.13 -3.08
CA SER A 55 -10.69 -13.65 -1.89
C SER A 55 -9.78 -14.54 -1.05
N ASP A 56 -10.17 -14.77 0.19
CA ASP A 56 -9.52 -15.69 1.13
C ASP A 56 -8.04 -15.35 1.37
N ILE A 57 -7.76 -14.05 1.49
CA ILE A 57 -6.42 -13.52 1.72
C ILE A 57 -6.40 -12.54 2.91
N SER A 58 -5.53 -12.79 3.87
CA SER A 58 -5.25 -11.84 4.95
C SER A 58 -4.21 -10.82 4.48
N ALA A 59 -4.68 -9.75 3.84
CA ALA A 59 -3.85 -8.76 3.17
C ALA A 59 -3.99 -7.36 3.77
N ALA A 60 -2.93 -6.57 3.67
CA ALA A 60 -2.87 -5.17 4.09
C ALA A 60 -2.08 -4.31 3.11
N ASP A 61 -2.33 -3.00 3.13
CA ASP A 61 -1.58 -1.96 2.43
C ASP A 61 -1.31 -2.27 0.95
N SER A 62 -2.37 -2.62 0.22
CA SER A 62 -2.29 -2.98 -1.20
C SER A 62 -2.07 -1.74 -2.07
N VAL A 63 -1.12 -1.82 -3.02
CA VAL A 63 -0.89 -0.82 -4.06
C VAL A 63 -1.03 -1.46 -5.45
N ILE A 64 -1.75 -0.79 -6.36
CA ILE A 64 -2.08 -1.29 -7.70
C ILE A 64 -1.56 -0.27 -8.72
N PHE A 65 -0.74 -0.71 -9.66
CA PHE A 65 -0.10 0.19 -10.62
C PHE A 65 0.24 -0.51 -11.93
N PRO A 66 0.26 0.22 -13.06
CA PRO A 66 0.72 -0.31 -14.34
C PRO A 66 2.25 -0.20 -14.45
N PHE A 67 2.86 -1.20 -15.05
CA PHE A 67 4.26 -1.15 -15.45
C PHE A 67 4.48 -2.00 -16.70
N SER A 68 5.09 -1.42 -17.74
CA SER A 68 5.41 -2.11 -19.02
C SER A 68 4.24 -2.91 -19.61
N GLY A 69 3.02 -2.35 -19.57
CA GLY A 69 1.81 -2.96 -20.16
C GLY A 69 1.15 -4.06 -19.32
N THR A 70 1.65 -4.33 -18.12
CA THR A 70 1.08 -5.26 -17.15
C THR A 70 0.65 -4.50 -15.91
N TRP A 71 -0.46 -4.88 -15.30
CA TRP A 71 -0.86 -4.38 -13.98
C TRP A 71 -0.26 -5.24 -12.88
N PHE A 72 0.30 -4.58 -11.89
CA PHE A 72 0.87 -5.20 -10.71
C PHE A 72 0.14 -4.77 -9.45
N LEU A 73 0.09 -5.68 -8.50
CA LEU A 73 -0.41 -5.46 -7.15
C LEU A 73 0.66 -5.96 -6.18
N LEU A 74 1.12 -5.07 -5.31
CA LEU A 74 1.97 -5.40 -4.18
C LEU A 74 1.13 -5.28 -2.90
N THR A 75 1.16 -6.30 -2.07
CA THR A 75 0.38 -6.34 -0.83
C THR A 75 1.11 -7.12 0.26
N ASN A 76 0.86 -6.75 1.50
CA ASN A 76 1.39 -7.45 2.65
C ASN A 76 0.45 -8.57 3.07
N VAL A 77 0.94 -9.79 3.11
CA VAL A 77 0.16 -10.98 3.41
C VAL A 77 0.62 -11.61 4.71
N CYS A 78 -0.31 -12.16 5.47
CA CYS A 78 -0.03 -13.04 6.58
C CYS A 78 -0.33 -14.49 6.16
N SER A 79 0.70 -15.23 5.73
CA SER A 79 0.54 -16.62 5.30
C SER A 79 0.71 -17.63 6.44
N GLY A 80 1.37 -17.25 7.53
CA GLY A 80 1.81 -18.13 8.60
C GLY A 80 0.85 -18.33 9.78
N GLY A 81 -0.41 -17.83 9.72
CA GLY A 81 -1.37 -17.98 10.81
C GLY A 81 -1.09 -17.11 12.06
N MET A 82 -0.03 -16.34 12.08
CA MET A 82 0.19 -15.25 13.03
C MET A 82 -0.48 -14.00 12.47
N SER A 83 -1.09 -13.17 13.32
CA SER A 83 -1.82 -11.96 12.88
C SER A 83 -0.91 -10.80 12.43
N GLU A 84 0.24 -11.12 11.90
CA GLU A 84 1.31 -10.19 11.57
C GLU A 84 1.41 -10.04 10.04
N ARG A 85 1.31 -8.81 9.53
CA ARG A 85 1.35 -8.48 8.08
C ARG A 85 2.56 -7.60 7.74
N ASN A 86 3.64 -7.67 8.52
CA ASN A 86 4.80 -6.80 8.32
C ASN A 86 5.94 -7.50 7.55
N SER A 87 5.98 -8.83 7.57
CA SER A 87 7.15 -9.59 7.12
C SER A 87 7.10 -10.09 5.69
N GLU A 88 5.92 -10.15 5.08
CA GLU A 88 5.75 -10.71 3.75
C GLU A 88 5.21 -9.67 2.78
N LEU A 89 5.94 -9.40 1.69
CA LEU A 89 5.43 -8.66 0.53
C LEU A 89 5.15 -9.66 -0.60
N HIS A 90 3.92 -9.67 -1.06
CA HIS A 90 3.48 -10.52 -2.17
C HIS A 90 3.22 -9.70 -3.41
N LEU A 91 3.57 -10.26 -4.55
CA LEU A 91 3.38 -9.71 -5.89
C LEU A 91 2.30 -10.49 -6.62
N TYR A 92 1.36 -9.75 -7.20
CA TYR A 92 0.36 -10.29 -8.13
C TYR A 92 0.41 -9.50 -9.45
N HIS A 93 -0.04 -10.12 -10.53
CA HIS A 93 -0.12 -9.47 -11.84
C HIS A 93 -1.45 -9.79 -12.53
N ALA A 94 -1.92 -8.86 -13.37
CA ALA A 94 -3.11 -9.02 -14.20
C ALA A 94 -3.00 -8.19 -15.49
N ASP A 95 -3.77 -8.55 -16.49
CA ASP A 95 -3.93 -7.74 -17.71
C ASP A 95 -4.97 -6.63 -17.53
N ASN A 96 -5.91 -6.81 -16.59
CA ASN A 96 -6.94 -5.83 -16.25
C ASN A 96 -7.03 -5.66 -14.72
N PRO A 97 -6.87 -4.43 -14.19
CA PRO A 97 -6.74 -4.21 -12.75
C PRO A 97 -8.07 -4.31 -11.99
N ILE A 98 -9.21 -4.23 -12.68
CA ILE A 98 -10.54 -4.19 -12.04
C ILE A 98 -11.27 -5.53 -12.04
N LEU A 99 -10.65 -6.59 -12.59
CA LEU A 99 -11.22 -7.93 -12.64
C LEU A 99 -10.55 -8.85 -11.61
N ASN A 100 -11.26 -9.90 -11.20
CA ASN A 100 -10.75 -10.94 -10.29
C ASN A 100 -9.87 -11.98 -11.00
N GLN A 101 -8.93 -11.50 -11.84
CA GLN A 101 -8.02 -12.33 -12.65
C GLN A 101 -6.56 -12.17 -12.25
N TRP A 102 -6.33 -11.73 -11.03
CA TRP A 102 -5.00 -11.56 -10.46
C TRP A 102 -4.30 -12.89 -10.22
N LYS A 103 -3.09 -13.01 -10.73
CA LYS A 103 -2.24 -14.21 -10.61
C LYS A 103 -1.09 -13.93 -9.66
N PRO A 104 -0.86 -14.77 -8.66
CA PRO A 104 0.30 -14.62 -7.78
C PRO A 104 1.60 -14.86 -8.53
N SER A 105 2.66 -14.17 -8.14
CA SER A 105 4.03 -14.53 -8.52
C SER A 105 4.37 -15.91 -7.99
N ALA A 106 5.08 -16.70 -8.79
CA ALA A 106 5.58 -18.01 -8.35
C ALA A 106 6.65 -17.89 -7.22
N ASN A 107 7.23 -16.68 -7.07
CA ASN A 107 8.28 -16.40 -6.09
C ASN A 107 7.78 -15.64 -4.86
N ASN A 108 6.47 -15.67 -4.60
CA ASN A 108 5.95 -15.07 -3.37
C ASN A 108 6.39 -15.83 -2.10
N PRO A 109 6.71 -15.13 -1.00
CA PRO A 109 6.85 -13.67 -0.90
C PRO A 109 8.07 -13.13 -1.64
N VAL A 110 7.91 -12.01 -2.37
CA VAL A 110 9.03 -11.37 -3.09
C VAL A 110 9.98 -10.60 -2.15
N ILE A 111 9.51 -10.22 -0.97
CA ILE A 111 10.32 -9.78 0.17
C ILE A 111 9.83 -10.52 1.41
N PHE A 112 10.77 -11.11 2.15
CA PHE A 112 10.53 -11.73 3.45
C PHE A 112 11.44 -11.09 4.49
N ASP A 113 11.01 -9.93 5.02
CA ASP A 113 11.76 -9.13 5.98
C ASP A 113 10.83 -8.13 6.68
N SER A 114 10.66 -8.26 7.99
CA SER A 114 9.75 -7.40 8.77
C SER A 114 10.13 -5.92 8.80
N GLN A 115 11.34 -5.57 8.39
CA GLN A 115 11.79 -4.18 8.30
C GLN A 115 11.61 -3.57 6.90
N LYS A 116 11.29 -4.40 5.90
CA LYS A 116 11.25 -3.97 4.49
C LYS A 116 9.94 -4.28 3.79
N ALA A 117 9.21 -5.32 4.23
CA ALA A 117 8.07 -5.80 3.46
C ALA A 117 6.87 -4.86 3.51
N ARG A 118 6.54 -4.24 4.65
CA ARG A 118 5.30 -3.48 4.84
C ARG A 118 5.23 -2.25 3.94
N ASN A 119 4.20 -2.19 3.08
CA ASN A 119 3.99 -1.03 2.21
C ASN A 119 3.66 0.24 2.99
N GLY A 120 4.14 1.38 2.49
CA GLY A 120 3.86 2.71 2.99
C GLY A 120 3.50 3.70 1.88
N GLY A 121 3.39 3.20 0.62
CA GLY A 121 3.01 3.98 -0.55
C GLY A 121 3.82 3.65 -1.80
N LEU A 122 3.45 4.30 -2.89
CA LEU A 122 4.10 4.17 -4.19
C LEU A 122 4.04 5.51 -4.92
N PHE A 123 5.10 5.90 -5.61
CA PHE A 123 5.10 7.11 -6.43
C PHE A 123 6.08 7.00 -7.60
N THR A 124 5.91 7.89 -8.59
CA THR A 124 6.82 8.01 -9.74
C THR A 124 7.52 9.36 -9.69
N TYR A 125 8.84 9.34 -9.77
CA TYR A 125 9.65 10.56 -9.87
C TYR A 125 10.74 10.36 -10.92
N ASP A 126 10.93 11.34 -11.79
CA ASP A 126 11.89 11.30 -12.90
C ASP A 126 11.82 9.99 -13.73
N LYS A 127 10.60 9.58 -14.10
CA LYS A 127 10.28 8.35 -14.85
C LYS A 127 10.69 7.04 -14.16
N LYS A 128 11.05 7.08 -12.89
CA LYS A 128 11.37 5.93 -12.07
C LYS A 128 10.25 5.68 -11.09
N LEU A 129 10.03 4.43 -10.78
CA LEU A 129 9.02 4.00 -9.83
C LEU A 129 9.66 3.73 -8.47
N TYR A 130 9.05 4.25 -7.41
CA TYR A 130 9.52 4.11 -6.05
C TYR A 130 8.45 3.50 -5.17
N ARG A 131 8.85 2.50 -4.38
CA ARG A 131 8.03 1.96 -3.30
C ARG A 131 8.49 2.55 -1.97
N VAL A 132 7.54 2.94 -1.15
CA VAL A 132 7.77 3.29 0.24
C VAL A 132 7.49 2.06 1.09
N ASN A 133 8.40 1.72 2.01
CA ASN A 133 8.11 0.73 3.04
C ASN A 133 8.17 1.34 4.43
N GLN A 134 7.24 0.91 5.25
CA GLN A 134 7.21 1.27 6.67
C GLN A 134 8.34 0.57 7.42
N ARG A 135 8.94 1.27 8.36
CA ARG A 135 9.87 0.69 9.32
C ARG A 135 9.27 0.68 10.71
N HIS A 136 9.40 -0.46 11.34
CA HIS A 136 8.99 -0.66 12.72
C HIS A 136 10.22 -0.80 13.59
N HIS A 137 10.22 -0.21 14.79
CA HIS A 137 11.33 -0.35 15.71
C HIS A 137 10.86 -1.01 17.01
N LYS A 138 11.29 -2.26 17.24
CA LYS A 138 10.92 -3.08 18.40
C LYS A 138 9.40 -3.16 18.59
N ALA A 139 8.84 -2.47 19.58
CA ALA A 139 7.41 -2.45 19.87
C ALA A 139 6.68 -1.20 19.33
N ARG A 140 7.34 -0.37 18.48
CA ARG A 140 6.74 0.87 17.94
C ARG A 140 6.43 0.72 16.45
N TYR A 141 5.17 0.94 16.13
CA TYR A 141 4.66 0.99 14.75
C TYR A 141 4.94 2.37 14.13
N GLY A 142 5.25 2.40 12.83
CA GLY A 142 5.28 3.64 12.06
C GLY A 142 6.35 4.65 12.48
N VAL A 143 7.55 4.19 12.84
CA VAL A 143 8.63 5.06 13.34
C VAL A 143 9.28 5.87 12.24
N SER A 144 9.51 5.27 11.09
CA SER A 144 10.14 5.87 9.91
C SER A 144 9.72 5.09 8.66
N PHE A 145 10.11 5.57 7.49
CA PHE A 145 9.92 4.83 6.24
C PHE A 145 11.18 4.88 5.38
N GLU A 146 11.29 3.90 4.49
CA GLU A 146 12.31 3.87 3.45
C GLU A 146 11.71 4.11 2.08
N VAL A 147 12.45 4.81 1.24
CA VAL A 147 12.15 4.99 -0.19
C VAL A 147 13.06 4.07 -0.98
N ASN A 148 12.47 3.17 -1.76
CA ASN A 148 13.18 2.20 -2.58
C ASN A 148 12.86 2.40 -4.06
N GLU A 149 13.87 2.51 -4.90
CA GLU A 149 13.73 2.49 -6.37
C GLU A 149 13.44 1.06 -6.80
N ILE A 150 12.32 0.84 -7.51
CA ILE A 150 12.02 -0.45 -8.14
C ILE A 150 12.89 -0.56 -9.39
N LEU A 151 13.88 -1.45 -9.34
CA LEU A 151 14.83 -1.65 -10.43
C LEU A 151 14.29 -2.59 -11.49
N ASN A 152 13.54 -3.61 -11.08
CA ASN A 152 12.90 -4.58 -11.96
C ASN A 152 11.61 -5.11 -11.33
N ILE A 153 10.56 -5.20 -12.14
CA ILE A 153 9.32 -5.88 -11.80
C ILE A 153 8.79 -6.62 -13.01
N GLU A 154 8.63 -7.91 -12.86
CA GLU A 154 8.05 -8.84 -13.82
C GLU A 154 7.11 -9.80 -13.08
N LYS A 155 6.40 -10.66 -13.82
CA LYS A 155 5.42 -11.60 -13.22
C LYS A 155 5.99 -12.45 -12.08
N ASN A 156 7.28 -12.82 -12.17
CA ASN A 156 7.97 -13.66 -11.18
C ASN A 156 9.30 -13.05 -10.69
N GLN A 157 9.52 -11.77 -10.92
CA GLN A 157 10.74 -11.09 -10.45
C GLN A 157 10.40 -9.75 -9.84
N TYR A 158 11.07 -9.44 -8.74
CA TYR A 158 10.98 -8.17 -8.07
C TYR A 158 12.32 -7.81 -7.46
N ASN A 159 12.84 -6.63 -7.80
CA ASN A 159 14.05 -6.09 -7.22
C ASN A 159 13.90 -4.61 -6.95
N GLU A 160 14.28 -4.20 -5.77
CA GLU A 160 14.32 -2.80 -5.38
C GLU A 160 15.66 -2.45 -4.70
N LYS A 161 15.99 -1.17 -4.70
CA LYS A 161 17.20 -0.62 -4.06
C LYS A 161 16.81 0.51 -3.14
N LEU A 162 17.27 0.43 -1.89
CA LEU A 162 17.14 1.52 -0.93
C LEU A 162 17.83 2.80 -1.47
N VAL A 163 17.06 3.88 -1.52
CA VAL A 163 17.52 5.21 -1.91
C VAL A 163 17.65 6.12 -0.70
N LYS A 164 16.65 6.08 0.20
CA LYS A 164 16.60 6.99 1.34
C LYS A 164 15.84 6.40 2.52
N LEU A 165 16.39 6.58 3.72
CA LEU A 165 15.66 6.46 4.97
C LEU A 165 15.11 7.84 5.35
N VAL A 166 13.82 7.92 5.66
CA VAL A 166 13.15 9.13 6.10
C VAL A 166 12.76 8.98 7.56
N GLU A 167 13.47 9.69 8.40
CA GLU A 167 13.19 9.81 9.83
C GLU A 167 12.15 10.92 10.08
N PRO A 168 11.39 10.86 11.19
CA PRO A 168 10.37 11.85 11.49
C PRO A 168 10.96 13.17 12.04
N ASN A 169 11.94 13.73 11.35
CA ASN A 169 12.69 14.93 11.77
C ASN A 169 12.45 16.15 10.86
N PHE A 170 11.49 16.04 9.93
CA PHE A 170 11.15 17.12 9.00
C PHE A 170 10.30 18.24 9.63
N PHE A 171 9.67 17.98 10.79
CA PHE A 171 9.08 18.99 11.68
C PHE A 171 9.53 18.74 13.11
N ALA A 172 9.45 19.78 13.94
CA ALA A 172 9.77 19.66 15.36
C ALA A 172 8.82 18.71 16.10
N SER A 173 9.38 17.90 16.99
CA SER A 173 8.63 17.04 17.92
C SER A 173 7.75 15.98 17.24
N LEU A 174 8.21 15.42 16.14
CA LEU A 174 7.59 14.23 15.56
C LEU A 174 8.21 12.96 16.14
N ASP A 175 7.36 11.95 16.35
CA ASP A 175 7.74 10.65 16.92
C ASP A 175 7.64 9.52 15.91
N GLY A 176 7.00 9.74 14.76
CA GLY A 176 6.86 8.74 13.72
C GLY A 176 6.30 9.29 12.43
N THR A 177 6.55 8.53 11.36
CA THR A 177 6.01 8.68 10.00
C THR A 177 6.09 7.34 9.31
N HIS A 178 5.11 6.94 8.51
CA HIS A 178 5.13 5.62 7.87
C HIS A 178 4.46 5.56 6.50
N HIS A 179 3.90 6.67 6.04
CA HIS A 179 3.23 6.75 4.74
C HIS A 179 3.73 7.93 3.93
N TYR A 180 3.97 7.69 2.65
CA TYR A 180 4.21 8.73 1.66
C TYR A 180 3.66 8.29 0.31
N HIS A 181 2.84 9.13 -0.28
CA HIS A 181 2.33 8.96 -1.63
C HIS A 181 2.36 10.30 -2.36
N GLU A 182 2.74 10.28 -3.63
CA GLU A 182 2.82 11.45 -4.48
C GLU A 182 2.07 11.21 -5.79
N ASN A 183 1.31 12.20 -6.19
CA ASN A 183 0.70 12.34 -7.50
C ASN A 183 1.04 13.75 -8.01
N ASN A 184 1.01 13.99 -9.31
CA ASN A 184 1.45 15.22 -10.00
C ASN A 184 1.10 16.55 -9.32
N ASN A 185 0.06 16.62 -8.51
CA ASN A 185 -0.43 17.83 -7.87
C ASN A 185 -0.46 17.77 -6.33
N PHE A 186 -0.27 16.60 -5.74
CA PHE A 186 -0.45 16.41 -4.30
C PHE A 186 0.61 15.46 -3.75
N VAL A 187 1.08 15.79 -2.56
CA VAL A 187 1.87 14.92 -1.70
C VAL A 187 1.04 14.61 -0.46
N VAL A 188 0.91 13.34 -0.13
CA VAL A 188 0.27 12.89 1.10
C VAL A 188 1.30 12.14 1.92
N PHE A 189 1.49 12.56 3.14
CA PHE A 189 2.31 11.87 4.12
C PHE A 189 1.67 11.97 5.49
N ASP A 190 2.01 11.06 6.36
CA ASP A 190 1.53 11.06 7.73
C ASP A 190 2.65 11.41 8.73
N HIS A 191 2.24 11.74 9.92
CA HIS A 191 3.13 11.85 11.06
C HIS A 191 2.37 11.64 12.38
N CYS A 192 3.08 11.23 13.41
CA CYS A 192 2.53 11.15 14.75
C CYS A 192 3.38 11.94 15.76
N ARG A 193 2.73 12.35 16.85
CA ARG A 193 3.35 12.87 18.07
C ARG A 193 2.82 12.09 19.24
N LEU A 194 3.70 11.74 20.16
CA LEU A 194 3.30 11.13 21.43
C LEU A 194 2.91 12.26 22.39
N GLU A 195 1.67 12.27 22.81
CA GLU A 195 1.23 13.17 23.87
C GLU A 195 1.45 12.50 25.23
N ASN A 196 2.16 13.18 26.13
CA ASN A 196 2.23 12.77 27.52
C ASN A 196 0.86 13.08 28.16
N ILE A 197 -0.04 12.10 28.20
CA ILE A 197 -1.23 12.21 29.00
C ILE A 197 -0.78 12.12 30.46
N SER A 198 -0.58 13.25 31.10
CA SER A 198 -0.44 13.31 32.56
C SER A 198 -1.74 12.78 33.18
N LYS A 199 -1.62 11.65 33.88
CA LYS A 199 -2.70 11.09 34.69
C LYS A 199 -2.99 11.98 35.88
#